data_3c93522ed3dc87a1409bff0b9a5ed952
#
_entry.id   3c93522ed3dc87a1409bff0b9a5ed952
#
_cell.length_a   1.000
_cell.length_b   1.000
_cell.length_c   1.000
_cell.angle_alpha   90.00
_cell.angle_beta   90.00
_cell.angle_gamma   90.00
#
_symmetry.space_group_name_H-M   'P 1'
#
loop_
_entity.id
_entity.type
_entity.pdbx_description
1 polymer ?
#
loop_
_entity_poly.entity_id
_entity_poly.type
_entity_poly.pdbx_seq_one_letter_code
_entity_poly.pdbx_strand_id
1 'polypeptide(L)'
;MALYPGSFDPITNGHLDLIQRGSALFDRLIVAILRNDEKRPLFGLEERIEMLREVARDLPNVEVGSFGGLLVDYAAESGASVILRGIRAVSDYEYELQMALMNRRLRPEIETVFLMAGEAHSFISSRLVKEVIRLGGNIGGLVPSSIEGRLKRRLLEETGEA
;
A
#
# COMPACT_ATOMS: atom_id res chain seq x y z
N MET A 1 -13.08 -11.59 5.47
CA MET A 1 -12.21 -10.46 5.82
C MET A 1 -10.89 -10.59 5.11
N ALA A 2 -10.36 -9.46 4.58
CA ALA A 2 -9.09 -9.46 3.87
C ALA A 2 -8.09 -8.48 4.50
N LEU A 3 -6.79 -8.74 4.31
CA LEU A 3 -5.66 -7.90 4.70
C LEU A 3 -4.93 -7.43 3.43
N TYR A 4 -4.79 -6.13 3.25
CA TYR A 4 -3.99 -5.51 2.18
C TYR A 4 -2.72 -4.91 2.76
N PRO A 5 -1.60 -5.62 2.67
CA PRO A 5 -0.32 -5.15 3.20
C PRO A 5 0.44 -4.30 2.19
N GLY A 6 1.14 -3.28 2.67
CA GLY A 6 2.02 -2.45 1.83
C GLY A 6 2.93 -1.55 2.65
N SER A 7 3.86 -0.87 1.97
CA SER A 7 4.69 0.17 2.59
C SER A 7 4.01 1.53 2.59
N PHE A 8 3.22 1.82 1.56
CA PHE A 8 2.46 3.07 1.36
C PHE A 8 3.31 4.33 1.62
N ASP A 9 4.47 4.39 1.00
CA ASP A 9 5.48 5.44 1.21
C ASP A 9 5.84 6.21 -0.08
N PRO A 10 4.95 7.15 -0.51
CA PRO A 10 3.61 7.41 -0.03
C PRO A 10 2.55 6.47 -0.63
N ILE A 11 1.31 6.59 -0.15
CA ILE A 11 0.14 6.04 -0.85
C ILE A 11 0.01 6.68 -2.24
N THR A 12 -0.39 5.88 -3.23
CA THR A 12 -0.60 6.31 -4.61
C THR A 12 -2.05 6.04 -5.05
N ASN A 13 -2.47 6.60 -6.18
CA ASN A 13 -3.79 6.31 -6.75
C ASN A 13 -3.94 4.82 -7.13
N GLY A 14 -2.83 4.13 -7.47
CA GLY A 14 -2.86 2.68 -7.65
C GLY A 14 -3.18 1.91 -6.37
N HIS A 15 -2.68 2.34 -5.22
CA HIS A 15 -3.05 1.76 -3.93
C HIS A 15 -4.51 2.09 -3.58
N LEU A 16 -4.95 3.32 -3.82
CA LEU A 16 -6.32 3.74 -3.53
C LEU A 16 -7.35 2.97 -4.38
N ASP A 17 -7.07 2.74 -5.67
CA ASP A 17 -7.90 1.88 -6.54
C ASP A 17 -8.09 0.49 -5.93
N LEU A 18 -7.00 -0.14 -5.47
CA LEU A 18 -7.08 -1.46 -4.85
C LEU A 18 -7.81 -1.45 -3.50
N ILE A 19 -7.65 -0.39 -2.70
CA ILE A 19 -8.38 -0.24 -1.44
C ILE A 19 -9.88 -0.11 -1.71
N GLN A 20 -10.29 0.74 -2.64
CA GLN A 20 -11.69 0.94 -3.01
C GLN A 20 -12.33 -0.34 -3.55
N ARG A 21 -11.64 -1.03 -4.45
CA ARG A 21 -12.14 -2.30 -5.03
C ARG A 21 -12.12 -3.42 -4.01
N GLY A 22 -11.11 -3.48 -3.16
CA GLY A 22 -11.04 -4.44 -2.06
C GLY A 22 -12.15 -4.22 -1.05
N SER A 23 -12.46 -2.96 -0.71
CA SER A 23 -13.57 -2.64 0.20
C SER A 23 -14.94 -3.05 -0.37
N ALA A 24 -15.10 -3.02 -1.70
CA ALA A 24 -16.33 -3.49 -2.35
C ALA A 24 -16.44 -5.03 -2.42
N LEU A 25 -15.31 -5.74 -2.38
CA LEU A 25 -15.25 -7.21 -2.50
C LEU A 25 -15.35 -7.94 -1.16
N PHE A 26 -14.93 -7.29 -0.07
CA PHE A 26 -14.84 -7.91 1.24
C PHE A 26 -15.64 -7.12 2.28
N ASP A 27 -16.36 -7.82 3.16
CA ASP A 27 -17.14 -7.18 4.23
C ASP A 27 -16.25 -6.33 5.18
N ARG A 28 -14.97 -6.67 5.28
CA ARG A 28 -13.98 -5.94 6.07
C ARG A 28 -12.61 -6.05 5.41
N LEU A 29 -11.94 -4.91 5.24
CA LEU A 29 -10.60 -4.82 4.68
C LEU A 29 -9.67 -4.12 5.68
N ILE A 30 -8.60 -4.80 6.07
CA ILE A 30 -7.52 -4.19 6.86
C ILE A 30 -6.41 -3.77 5.90
N VAL A 31 -6.10 -2.47 5.86
CA VAL A 31 -4.94 -1.94 5.15
C VAL A 31 -3.81 -1.77 6.16
N ALA A 32 -2.73 -2.55 6.02
CA ALA A 32 -1.70 -2.60 7.05
C ALA A 32 -0.30 -2.28 6.52
N ILE A 33 0.40 -1.43 7.27
CA ILE A 33 1.78 -1.04 6.98
C ILE A 33 2.73 -2.04 7.66
N LEU A 34 3.60 -2.69 6.87
CA LEU A 34 4.70 -3.47 7.43
C LEU A 34 5.75 -2.51 8.02
N ARG A 35 6.00 -2.67 9.31
CA ARG A 35 7.12 -1.99 9.99
C ARG A 35 8.41 -2.67 9.57
N ASN A 36 9.29 -1.93 8.93
CA ASN A 36 10.61 -2.40 8.54
C ASN A 36 11.64 -1.36 8.98
N ASP A 37 12.33 -1.65 10.06
CA ASP A 37 13.30 -0.74 10.70
C ASP A 37 14.60 -0.60 9.89
N GLU A 38 14.86 -1.52 8.94
CA GLU A 38 16.05 -1.47 8.07
C GLU A 38 15.90 -0.47 6.92
N LYS A 39 14.68 -0.08 6.56
CA LYS A 39 14.39 0.88 5.48
C LYS A 39 14.23 2.28 6.07
N ARG A 40 14.79 3.27 5.39
CA ARG A 40 14.52 4.69 5.65
C ARG A 40 13.36 5.15 4.74
N PRO A 41 12.11 5.10 5.20
CA PRO A 41 10.98 5.59 4.43
C PRO A 41 11.00 7.12 4.38
N LEU A 42 10.35 7.69 3.35
CA LEU A 42 10.18 9.15 3.22
C LEU A 42 9.26 9.70 4.33
N PHE A 43 8.21 8.95 4.65
CA PHE A 43 7.26 9.29 5.73
C PHE A 43 7.37 8.29 6.88
N GLY A 44 7.37 8.81 8.11
CA GLY A 44 7.31 7.98 9.31
C GLY A 44 6.06 7.09 9.35
N LEU A 45 6.06 6.12 10.26
CA LEU A 45 4.94 5.16 10.36
C LEU A 45 3.61 5.87 10.63
N GLU A 46 3.57 6.78 11.60
CA GLU A 46 2.35 7.49 12.00
C GLU A 46 1.82 8.38 10.86
N GLU A 47 2.72 9.05 10.14
CA GLU A 47 2.33 9.88 8.99
C GLU A 47 1.68 9.03 7.88
N ARG A 48 2.21 7.83 7.62
CA ARG A 48 1.63 6.91 6.63
C ARG A 48 0.28 6.36 7.08
N ILE A 49 0.11 6.08 8.38
CA ILE A 49 -1.18 5.68 8.96
C ILE A 49 -2.19 6.81 8.81
N GLU A 50 -1.82 8.05 9.13
CA GLU A 50 -2.70 9.22 8.95
C GLU A 50 -3.12 9.41 7.50
N MET A 51 -2.18 9.33 6.55
CA MET A 51 -2.48 9.43 5.12
C MET A 51 -3.44 8.32 4.66
N LEU A 52 -3.26 7.09 5.12
CA LEU A 52 -4.18 5.99 4.81
C LEU A 52 -5.56 6.22 5.39
N ARG A 53 -5.67 6.67 6.65
CA ARG A 53 -6.95 7.01 7.28
C ARG A 53 -7.67 8.13 6.57
N GLU A 54 -6.93 9.15 6.13
CA GLU A 54 -7.48 10.28 5.38
C GLU A 54 -8.13 9.82 4.06
N VAL A 55 -7.43 9.00 3.27
CA VAL A 55 -7.92 8.55 1.97
C VAL A 55 -8.98 7.44 2.06
N ALA A 56 -9.02 6.70 3.17
CA ALA A 56 -10.01 5.66 3.42
C ALA A 56 -11.23 6.14 4.23
N ARG A 57 -11.31 7.43 4.56
CA ARG A 57 -12.34 8.00 5.46
C ARG A 57 -13.79 7.65 5.06
N ASP A 58 -14.06 7.61 3.76
CA ASP A 58 -15.39 7.37 3.22
C ASP A 58 -15.65 5.86 2.95
N LEU A 59 -14.77 4.97 3.43
CA LEU A 59 -14.87 3.53 3.30
C LEU A 59 -15.07 2.90 4.69
N PRO A 60 -16.32 2.74 5.15
CA PRO A 60 -16.62 2.39 6.55
C PRO A 60 -16.15 0.99 6.97
N ASN A 61 -15.90 0.10 6.01
CA ASN A 61 -15.41 -1.27 6.24
C ASN A 61 -13.88 -1.40 6.06
N VAL A 62 -13.18 -0.27 5.92
CA VAL A 62 -11.70 -0.25 5.82
C VAL A 62 -11.10 0.17 7.15
N GLU A 63 -10.21 -0.65 7.68
CA GLU A 63 -9.41 -0.38 8.87
C GLU A 63 -7.95 -0.16 8.50
N VAL A 64 -7.28 0.74 9.20
CA VAL A 64 -5.86 1.03 8.98
C VAL A 64 -5.06 0.64 10.19
N GLY A 65 -4.02 -0.17 9.98
CA GLY A 65 -3.13 -0.65 11.01
C GLY A 65 -1.67 -0.75 10.58
N SER A 66 -0.86 -1.29 11.47
CA SER A 66 0.54 -1.64 11.18
C SER A 66 0.92 -2.93 11.89
N PHE A 67 1.89 -3.64 11.34
CA PHE A 67 2.39 -4.89 11.93
C PHE A 67 3.89 -5.04 11.75
N GLY A 68 4.48 -5.92 12.55
CA GLY A 68 5.86 -6.39 12.40
C GLY A 68 5.88 -7.92 12.35
N GLY A 69 6.96 -8.49 11.87
CA GLY A 69 7.09 -9.94 11.75
C GLY A 69 6.45 -10.50 10.48
N LEU A 70 5.99 -11.75 10.52
CA LEU A 70 5.44 -12.44 9.36
C LEU A 70 4.03 -11.95 9.01
N LEU A 71 3.80 -11.68 7.74
CA LEU A 71 2.52 -11.24 7.21
C LEU A 71 1.38 -12.22 7.53
N VAL A 72 1.64 -13.51 7.38
CA VAL A 72 0.63 -14.56 7.60
C VAL A 72 0.26 -14.70 9.07
N ASP A 73 1.18 -14.44 10.00
CA ASP A 73 0.87 -14.47 11.43
C ASP A 73 -0.04 -13.30 11.79
N TYR A 74 0.28 -12.10 11.31
CA TYR A 74 -0.59 -10.93 11.50
C TYR A 74 -1.97 -11.13 10.84
N ALA A 75 -2.04 -11.75 9.67
CA ALA A 75 -3.31 -12.08 9.04
C ALA A 75 -4.16 -13.01 9.93
N ALA A 76 -3.56 -14.08 10.47
CA ALA A 76 -4.24 -15.01 11.38
C ALA A 76 -4.69 -14.31 12.67
N GLU A 77 -3.83 -13.54 13.31
CA GLU A 77 -4.12 -12.79 14.55
C GLU A 77 -5.24 -11.77 14.35
N SER A 78 -5.31 -11.15 13.17
CA SER A 78 -6.36 -10.20 12.80
C SER A 78 -7.67 -10.89 12.38
N GLY A 79 -7.67 -12.23 12.23
CA GLY A 79 -8.79 -13.01 11.72
C GLY A 79 -9.00 -12.89 10.21
N ALA A 80 -8.02 -12.39 9.45
CA ALA A 80 -8.09 -12.33 8.00
C ALA A 80 -7.76 -13.71 7.39
N SER A 81 -8.67 -14.21 6.54
CA SER A 81 -8.48 -15.44 5.77
C SER A 81 -7.92 -15.19 4.37
N VAL A 82 -7.80 -13.92 3.98
CA VAL A 82 -7.32 -13.51 2.65
C VAL A 82 -6.26 -12.43 2.77
N ILE A 83 -5.16 -12.61 2.03
CA ILE A 83 -4.19 -11.55 1.76
C ILE A 83 -4.47 -11.01 0.36
N LEU A 84 -4.80 -9.72 0.27
CA LEU A 84 -5.02 -9.02 -0.98
C LEU A 84 -3.70 -8.45 -1.50
N ARG A 85 -3.39 -8.71 -2.78
CA ARG A 85 -2.20 -8.17 -3.44
C ARG A 85 -2.57 -7.56 -4.79
N GLY A 86 -1.83 -6.51 -5.19
CA GLY A 86 -1.99 -5.89 -6.50
C GLY A 86 -0.93 -6.37 -7.48
N ILE A 87 -1.34 -6.70 -8.71
CA ILE A 87 -0.43 -6.97 -9.82
C ILE A 87 -0.58 -5.85 -10.85
N ARG A 88 0.53 -5.20 -11.22
CA ARG A 88 0.57 -4.09 -12.17
C ARG A 88 1.14 -4.53 -13.51
N ALA A 89 2.14 -5.39 -13.48
CA ALA A 89 2.86 -5.87 -14.66
C ALA A 89 3.27 -7.34 -14.50
N VAL A 90 3.62 -7.97 -15.60
CA VAL A 90 4.13 -9.36 -15.62
C VAL A 90 5.36 -9.52 -14.72
N SER A 91 6.20 -8.49 -14.63
CA SER A 91 7.37 -8.48 -13.74
C SER A 91 7.04 -8.58 -12.25
N ASP A 92 5.85 -8.13 -11.82
CA ASP A 92 5.43 -8.26 -10.43
C ASP A 92 5.00 -9.72 -10.13
N TYR A 93 4.47 -10.42 -11.13
CA TYR A 93 3.82 -11.72 -10.97
C TYR A 93 4.73 -12.79 -10.38
N GLU A 94 5.97 -12.91 -10.83
CA GLU A 94 6.89 -13.95 -10.34
C GLU A 94 7.15 -13.80 -8.85
N TYR A 95 7.44 -12.59 -8.40
CA TYR A 95 7.67 -12.31 -6.97
C TYR A 95 6.41 -12.54 -6.13
N GLU A 96 5.27 -12.04 -6.60
CA GLU A 96 3.99 -12.18 -5.91
C GLU A 96 3.55 -13.65 -5.83
N LEU A 97 3.77 -14.44 -6.89
CA LEU A 97 3.52 -15.87 -6.88
C LEU A 97 4.38 -16.59 -5.85
N GLN A 98 5.70 -16.31 -5.80
CA GLN A 98 6.60 -16.90 -4.81
C GLN A 98 6.14 -16.56 -3.39
N MET A 99 5.75 -15.32 -3.13
CA MET A 99 5.24 -14.90 -1.82
C MET A 99 3.93 -15.60 -1.47
N ALA A 100 3.00 -15.74 -2.41
CA ALA A 100 1.73 -16.45 -2.19
C ALA A 100 1.95 -17.94 -1.85
N LEU A 101 2.86 -18.61 -2.56
CA LEU A 101 3.21 -19.99 -2.29
C LEU A 101 3.88 -20.16 -0.92
N MET A 102 4.75 -19.22 -0.55
CA MET A 102 5.38 -19.21 0.77
C MET A 102 4.35 -18.97 1.88
N ASN A 103 3.46 -18.00 1.71
CA ASN A 103 2.38 -17.72 2.65
C ASN A 103 1.50 -18.95 2.86
N ARG A 104 1.08 -19.62 1.79
CA ARG A 104 0.29 -20.87 1.86
C ARG A 104 1.06 -22.00 2.55
N ARG A 105 2.38 -22.09 2.37
CA ARG A 105 3.21 -23.09 3.05
C ARG A 105 3.27 -22.86 4.55
N LEU A 106 3.32 -21.59 4.98
CA LEU A 106 3.41 -21.20 6.38
C LEU A 106 2.05 -21.29 7.10
N ARG A 107 0.98 -20.89 6.40
CA ARG A 107 -0.40 -20.84 6.93
C ARG A 107 -1.37 -21.28 5.82
N PRO A 108 -1.64 -22.59 5.70
CA PRO A 108 -2.49 -23.12 4.63
C PRO A 108 -3.93 -22.60 4.62
N GLU A 109 -4.40 -22.10 5.77
CA GLU A 109 -5.74 -21.52 5.94
C GLU A 109 -5.88 -20.10 5.40
N ILE A 110 -4.77 -19.45 5.04
CA ILE A 110 -4.78 -18.09 4.50
C ILE A 110 -4.52 -18.11 3.00
N GLU A 111 -5.47 -17.59 2.22
CA GLU A 111 -5.36 -17.54 0.77
C GLU A 111 -4.84 -16.18 0.30
N THR A 112 -4.13 -16.15 -0.82
CA THR A 112 -3.70 -14.90 -1.47
C THR A 112 -4.55 -14.63 -2.72
N VAL A 113 -5.17 -13.47 -2.77
CA VAL A 113 -6.00 -13.02 -3.89
C VAL A 113 -5.30 -11.84 -4.59
N PHE A 114 -5.21 -11.94 -5.91
CA PHE A 114 -4.61 -10.90 -6.74
C PHE A 114 -5.68 -10.06 -7.42
N LEU A 115 -5.56 -8.74 -7.30
CA LEU A 115 -6.30 -7.79 -8.12
C LEU A 115 -5.35 -7.16 -9.14
N MET A 116 -5.76 -7.17 -10.40
CA MET A 116 -5.06 -6.42 -11.42
C MET A 116 -5.25 -4.93 -11.17
N ALA A 117 -4.16 -4.15 -11.21
CA ALA A 117 -4.25 -2.71 -11.16
C ALA A 117 -5.09 -2.17 -12.32
N GLY A 118 -5.88 -1.14 -12.08
CA GLY A 118 -6.58 -0.44 -13.14
C GLY A 118 -5.59 0.09 -14.20
N GLU A 119 -6.00 0.10 -15.48
CA GLU A 119 -5.14 0.51 -16.60
C GLU A 119 -4.49 1.88 -16.36
N ALA A 120 -5.27 2.84 -15.88
CA ALA A 120 -4.80 4.20 -15.55
C ALA A 120 -3.74 4.25 -14.44
N HIS A 121 -3.58 3.18 -13.64
CA HIS A 121 -2.73 3.15 -12.46
C HIS A 121 -1.64 2.07 -12.52
N SER A 122 -1.61 1.26 -13.58
CA SER A 122 -0.70 0.11 -13.70
C SER A 122 0.78 0.49 -13.71
N PHE A 123 1.12 1.70 -14.17
CA PHE A 123 2.50 2.21 -14.21
C PHE A 123 2.92 2.94 -12.93
N ILE A 124 1.98 3.21 -11.99
CA ILE A 124 2.25 4.01 -10.81
C ILE A 124 2.89 3.17 -9.71
N SER A 125 4.01 3.65 -9.17
CA SER A 125 4.60 3.12 -7.94
C SER A 125 5.07 4.26 -7.04
N SER A 126 5.11 4.04 -5.73
CA SER A 126 5.63 5.03 -4.78
C SER A 126 7.07 5.44 -5.08
N ARG A 127 7.89 4.49 -5.56
CA ARG A 127 9.26 4.76 -5.98
C ARG A 127 9.30 5.75 -7.15
N LEU A 128 8.53 5.47 -8.21
CA LEU A 128 8.46 6.33 -9.39
C LEU A 128 7.94 7.72 -9.04
N VAL A 129 6.90 7.81 -8.21
CA VAL A 129 6.36 9.09 -7.74
C VAL A 129 7.42 9.92 -7.03
N LYS A 130 8.19 9.32 -6.12
CA LYS A 130 9.29 10.00 -5.43
C LYS A 130 10.39 10.46 -6.38
N GLU A 131 10.70 9.66 -7.39
CA GLU A 131 11.70 10.01 -8.40
C GLU A 131 11.25 11.18 -9.27
N VAL A 132 10.01 11.13 -9.77
CA VAL A 132 9.44 12.20 -10.62
C VAL A 132 9.45 13.54 -9.89
N ILE A 133 9.00 13.58 -8.63
CA ILE A 133 8.92 14.86 -7.91
C ILE A 133 10.31 15.39 -7.52
N ARG A 134 11.28 14.54 -7.19
CA ARG A 134 12.69 14.93 -6.95
C ARG A 134 13.34 15.59 -8.17
N LEU A 135 12.90 15.23 -9.35
CA LEU A 135 13.35 15.81 -10.61
C LEU A 135 12.49 17.01 -11.07
N GLY A 136 11.62 17.54 -10.19
CA GLY A 136 10.75 18.68 -10.48
C GLY A 136 9.54 18.35 -11.36
N GLY A 137 9.24 17.07 -11.58
CA GLY A 137 8.11 16.62 -12.39
C GLY A 137 6.76 16.80 -11.70
N ASN A 138 5.70 16.87 -12.49
CA ASN A 138 4.33 16.93 -11.99
C ASN A 138 3.84 15.54 -11.57
N ILE A 139 3.28 15.43 -10.36
CA ILE A 139 2.72 14.21 -9.80
C ILE A 139 1.18 14.24 -9.70
N GLY A 140 0.54 15.25 -10.25
CA GLY A 140 -0.92 15.35 -10.30
C GLY A 140 -1.53 14.08 -10.93
N GLY A 141 -2.52 13.50 -10.26
CA GLY A 141 -3.14 12.24 -10.69
C GLY A 141 -2.36 10.95 -10.37
N LEU A 142 -1.13 11.04 -9.86
CA LEU A 142 -0.36 9.85 -9.44
C LEU A 142 -0.61 9.48 -7.97
N VAL A 143 -0.90 10.48 -7.14
CA VAL A 143 -1.24 10.32 -5.73
C VAL A 143 -2.60 10.98 -5.45
N PRO A 144 -3.30 10.61 -4.36
CA PRO A 144 -4.47 11.35 -3.93
C PRO A 144 -4.15 12.83 -3.72
N SER A 145 -5.06 13.72 -4.12
CA SER A 145 -4.84 15.17 -4.08
C SER A 145 -4.49 15.71 -2.68
N SER A 146 -5.06 15.10 -1.65
CA SER A 146 -4.77 15.43 -0.25
C SER A 146 -3.31 15.12 0.16
N ILE A 147 -2.68 14.17 -0.52
CA ILE A 147 -1.30 13.72 -0.22
C ILE A 147 -0.25 14.53 -1.01
N GLU A 148 -0.63 15.08 -2.14
CA GLU A 148 0.29 15.79 -3.04
C GLU A 148 1.05 16.94 -2.34
N GLY A 149 0.34 17.74 -1.55
CA GLY A 149 0.93 18.86 -0.80
C GLY A 149 1.89 18.41 0.30
N ARG A 150 1.59 17.30 0.99
CA ARG A 150 2.49 16.70 2.00
C ARG A 150 3.77 16.19 1.35
N LEU A 151 3.65 15.54 0.20
CA LEU A 151 4.80 14.99 -0.52
C LEU A 151 5.72 16.09 -1.04
N LYS A 152 5.18 17.15 -1.62
CA LYS A 152 5.96 18.32 -2.08
C LYS A 152 6.76 18.96 -0.94
N ARG A 153 6.12 19.23 0.20
CA ARG A 153 6.80 19.80 1.38
C ARG A 153 7.93 18.92 1.90
N ARG A 154 7.66 17.61 2.06
CA ARG A 154 8.66 16.68 2.59
C ARG A 154 9.93 16.63 1.73
N LEU A 155 9.79 16.68 0.43
CA LEU A 155 10.94 16.61 -0.48
C LEU A 155 11.70 17.93 -0.56
N LEU A 156 11.02 19.08 -0.40
CA LEU A 156 11.71 20.37 -0.24
C LEU A 156 12.55 20.40 1.05
N GLU A 157 12.03 19.86 2.16
CA GLU A 157 12.79 19.72 3.40
C GLU A 157 14.04 18.84 3.24
N GLU A 158 13.96 17.73 2.46
CA GLU A 158 15.11 16.85 2.18
C GLU A 158 16.18 17.55 1.32
N THR A 159 15.79 18.46 0.40
CA THR A 159 16.73 19.15 -0.49
C THR A 159 17.35 20.40 0.12
N GLY A 160 16.90 20.83 1.31
CA GLY A 160 17.41 22.03 1.98
C GLY A 160 17.00 23.34 1.34
N GLU A 161 15.97 23.36 0.49
CA GLU A 161 15.40 24.52 -0.18
C GLU A 161 14.17 25.09 0.57
N ALA A 162 14.20 25.06 1.90
CA ALA A 162 13.16 25.64 2.74
C ALA A 162 13.57 27.04 3.26
#